data_3e3490477d3337dd4390ed35176ab376
#
_entry.id   3e3490477d3337dd4390ed35176ab376
#
_cell.length_a   1.000
_cell.length_b   1.000
_cell.length_c   1.000
_cell.angle_alpha   90.00
_cell.angle_beta   90.00
_cell.angle_gamma   90.00
#
_symmetry.space_group_name_H-M   'P 1'
#
loop_
_entity.id
_entity.type
_entity.pdbx_description
1 polymer ?
#
loop_
_entity_poly.entity_id
_entity_poly.type
_entity_poly.pdbx_seq_one_letter_code
_entity_poly.pdbx_strand_id
1 'polypeptide(L)'
;MKVNTLVNIKLTQESGQTSMPPWKYEKGSFSNMIYLKEESIFNNESLKDSYLNGLPVILKVHQDENDFNNFDYTSQLPKKLENNEILSKKDLKNIDRAVYEKLKWTFDLDFDLNGFYDFLSGDEKMVDSIEFCRGLRLFLASDPFECLISSICSANNSIARWTKSVDLMKDIWGEKVEFESGTFKSFPKASDFKGFYKTPIEEAEADGHAMELECYTHNLKSCGVGYRADYMIKASKIFSDEHDLSDIFKMDYDEAFELILKTPGVGPKVADCILLYGFNFKEAFPSDVWIKRIVSHLYFDGEDISANKVREFGMDHFGDYAGYAQLYLFHYARKSGLMDKLNK
;
A
#
# COMPACT_ATOMS: atom_id res chain seq x y z
N MET A 1 21.31 10.16 -1.67
CA MET A 1 21.29 10.78 -0.32
C MET A 1 21.18 9.66 0.72
N LYS A 2 21.81 9.80 1.87
CA LYS A 2 21.83 8.78 2.94
C LYS A 2 20.81 9.11 4.02
N VAL A 3 20.09 8.10 4.49
CA VAL A 3 19.11 8.18 5.58
C VAL A 3 19.57 7.27 6.72
N ASN A 4 19.60 7.80 7.94
CA ASN A 4 19.97 7.07 9.15
C ASN A 4 18.70 6.82 9.97
N THR A 5 18.15 5.62 9.86
CA THR A 5 16.98 5.18 10.65
C THR A 5 16.88 3.67 10.58
N LEU A 6 16.36 3.07 11.64
CA LEU A 6 16.11 1.63 11.67
C LEU A 6 14.96 1.27 10.71
N VAL A 7 15.28 0.58 9.64
CA VAL A 7 14.31 0.00 8.69
C VAL A 7 14.94 -1.17 7.97
N ASN A 8 14.19 -2.24 7.75
CA ASN A 8 14.55 -3.32 6.84
C ASN A 8 13.73 -3.15 5.56
N ILE A 9 14.31 -2.49 4.55
CA ILE A 9 13.65 -2.14 3.29
C ILE A 9 13.13 -3.41 2.58
N LYS A 10 13.96 -4.45 2.47
CA LYS A 10 13.57 -5.70 1.80
C LYS A 10 12.41 -6.38 2.53
N LEU A 11 12.50 -6.51 3.84
CA LEU A 11 11.45 -7.11 4.64
C LEU A 11 10.13 -6.32 4.52
N THR A 12 10.19 -4.99 4.56
CA THR A 12 9.04 -4.11 4.40
C THR A 12 8.38 -4.29 3.02
N GLN A 13 9.16 -4.33 1.95
CA GLN A 13 8.68 -4.57 0.58
C GLN A 13 8.02 -5.96 0.39
N GLU A 14 8.59 -6.99 1.02
CA GLU A 14 8.17 -8.38 0.83
C GLU A 14 7.16 -8.87 1.88
N SER A 15 6.75 -8.02 2.82
CA SER A 15 5.86 -8.39 3.93
C SER A 15 4.44 -8.72 3.49
N GLY A 16 4.00 -8.24 2.32
CA GLY A 16 2.69 -8.54 1.74
C GLY A 16 1.59 -7.60 2.19
N GLN A 17 1.95 -6.41 2.61
CA GLN A 17 1.03 -5.32 2.90
C GLN A 17 0.26 -4.89 1.64
N THR A 18 -1.00 -4.50 1.79
CA THR A 18 -1.91 -4.28 0.64
C THR A 18 -1.94 -2.83 0.15
N SER A 19 -0.97 -2.02 0.54
CA SER A 19 -0.84 -0.63 0.07
C SER A 19 -0.69 -0.53 -1.44
N MET A 20 0.24 -1.29 -1.96
CA MET A 20 0.60 -1.40 -3.38
C MET A 20 1.47 -2.65 -3.59
N PRO A 21 1.68 -3.13 -4.83
CA PRO A 21 2.70 -4.12 -5.12
C PRO A 21 4.09 -3.69 -4.63
N PRO A 22 4.98 -4.64 -4.29
CA PRO A 22 6.37 -4.33 -4.02
C PRO A 22 7.00 -3.53 -5.16
N TRP A 23 7.88 -2.61 -4.83
CA TRP A 23 8.64 -1.86 -5.83
C TRP A 23 9.50 -2.78 -6.68
N LYS A 24 9.77 -2.38 -7.91
CA LYS A 24 10.61 -3.14 -8.82
C LYS A 24 12.01 -3.29 -8.23
N TYR A 25 12.46 -4.55 -8.08
CA TYR A 25 13.79 -4.87 -7.55
C TYR A 25 14.77 -5.17 -8.67
N GLU A 26 15.82 -4.37 -8.77
CA GLU A 26 16.90 -4.58 -9.74
C GLU A 26 18.26 -4.19 -9.13
N LYS A 27 19.26 -5.06 -9.29
CA LYS A 27 20.65 -4.80 -8.89
C LYS A 27 20.81 -4.26 -7.46
N GLY A 28 20.12 -4.92 -6.50
CA GLY A 28 20.21 -4.55 -5.08
C GLY A 28 19.42 -3.31 -4.69
N SER A 29 18.54 -2.80 -5.53
CA SER A 29 17.75 -1.60 -5.25
C SER A 29 16.28 -1.81 -5.60
N PHE A 30 15.42 -1.20 -4.81
CA PHE A 30 13.99 -1.07 -5.09
C PHE A 30 13.70 0.27 -5.75
N SER A 31 12.85 0.30 -6.76
CA SER A 31 12.45 1.53 -7.45
C SER A 31 10.97 1.54 -7.79
N ASN A 32 10.35 2.72 -7.70
CA ASN A 32 8.98 2.95 -8.14
C ASN A 32 8.84 4.37 -8.67
N MET A 33 7.85 4.58 -9.52
CA MET A 33 7.41 5.90 -9.93
C MET A 33 6.39 6.41 -8.91
N ILE A 34 6.62 7.60 -8.39
CA ILE A 34 5.73 8.31 -7.47
C ILE A 34 5.36 9.67 -8.04
N TYR A 35 4.22 10.23 -7.66
CA TYR A 35 3.82 11.59 -8.00
C TYR A 35 4.07 12.52 -6.82
N LEU A 36 4.73 13.65 -7.09
CA LEU A 36 4.91 14.72 -6.13
C LEU A 36 3.63 15.55 -6.12
N LYS A 37 2.69 15.22 -5.25
CA LYS A 37 1.44 15.96 -5.09
C LYS A 37 1.53 16.90 -3.89
N GLU A 38 0.82 18.02 -4.00
CA GLU A 38 0.44 18.82 -2.86
C GLU A 38 -0.63 18.05 -2.08
N GLU A 39 -0.20 17.30 -1.10
CA GLU A 39 -1.11 16.70 -0.14
C GLU A 39 -0.85 17.36 1.21
N SER A 40 -1.91 17.82 1.87
CA SER A 40 -1.83 18.46 3.20
C SER A 40 -1.11 17.60 4.25
N ILE A 41 -1.07 16.29 4.02
CA ILE A 41 -0.41 15.29 4.85
C ILE A 41 1.11 15.40 4.83
N PHE A 42 1.69 15.87 3.72
CA PHE A 42 3.15 15.88 3.57
C PHE A 42 3.78 17.24 3.95
N ASN A 43 3.00 18.19 4.48
CA ASN A 43 3.46 19.56 4.75
C ASN A 43 4.26 20.18 3.59
N ASN A 44 3.94 19.77 2.35
CA ASN A 44 4.62 20.21 1.15
C ASN A 44 4.09 21.57 0.65
N GLU A 45 4.02 22.56 1.54
CA GLU A 45 3.72 23.95 1.15
C GLU A 45 4.59 24.43 -0.01
N SER A 46 5.77 23.81 -0.20
CA SER A 46 6.68 24.16 -1.29
C SER A 46 6.19 23.78 -2.68
N LEU A 47 5.19 22.90 -2.79
CA LEU A 47 4.53 22.52 -4.05
C LEU A 47 3.19 23.23 -4.25
N LYS A 48 2.72 23.96 -3.24
CA LYS A 48 1.45 24.70 -3.30
C LYS A 48 1.48 25.69 -4.46
N ASP A 49 0.49 25.60 -5.31
CA ASP A 49 0.38 26.41 -6.53
C ASP A 49 1.59 26.32 -7.48
N SER A 50 2.44 25.27 -7.32
CA SER A 50 3.62 25.06 -8.16
C SER A 50 3.27 24.20 -9.37
N TYR A 51 3.88 24.51 -10.52
CA TYR A 51 3.83 23.65 -11.71
C TYR A 51 4.48 22.27 -11.49
N LEU A 52 5.17 22.08 -10.37
CA LEU A 52 5.76 20.80 -9.95
C LEU A 52 4.73 19.88 -9.26
N ASN A 53 3.55 20.39 -8.95
CA ASN A 53 2.47 19.59 -8.37
C ASN A 53 2.00 18.55 -9.41
N GLY A 54 2.01 17.28 -9.02
CA GLY A 54 1.71 16.16 -9.92
C GLY A 54 2.91 15.69 -10.77
N LEU A 55 4.13 16.19 -10.49
CA LEU A 55 5.32 15.75 -11.19
C LEU A 55 5.63 14.28 -10.87
N PRO A 56 5.69 13.39 -11.88
CA PRO A 56 6.16 12.02 -11.67
C PRO A 56 7.69 12.01 -11.50
N VAL A 57 8.17 11.24 -10.52
CA VAL A 57 9.60 11.00 -10.32
C VAL A 57 9.85 9.52 -10.06
N ILE A 58 11.01 9.00 -10.45
CA ILE A 58 11.46 7.70 -9.96
C ILE A 58 12.12 7.91 -8.62
N LEU A 59 11.67 7.18 -7.63
CA LEU A 59 12.34 7.04 -6.35
C LEU A 59 13.00 5.66 -6.30
N LYS A 60 14.31 5.65 -6.05
CA LYS A 60 15.10 4.43 -5.95
C LYS A 60 15.77 4.39 -4.58
N VAL A 61 15.64 3.26 -3.89
CA VAL A 61 16.25 3.02 -2.58
C VAL A 61 17.21 1.83 -2.65
N HIS A 62 18.33 1.95 -1.97
CA HIS A 62 19.35 0.91 -1.86
C HIS A 62 19.75 0.74 -0.39
N GLN A 63 19.78 -0.50 0.08
CA GLN A 63 20.20 -0.84 1.44
C GLN A 63 21.14 -2.04 1.39
N ASP A 64 22.23 -1.96 2.15
CA ASP A 64 23.09 -3.13 2.41
C ASP A 64 22.28 -4.16 3.23
N GLU A 65 22.36 -5.42 2.83
CA GLU A 65 21.59 -6.50 3.47
C GLU A 65 21.93 -6.72 4.95
N ASN A 66 23.06 -6.19 5.43
CA ASN A 66 23.51 -6.30 6.81
C ASN A 66 23.42 -4.99 7.61
N ASP A 67 22.98 -3.88 6.98
CA ASP A 67 22.85 -2.58 7.64
C ASP A 67 21.41 -2.08 7.61
N PHE A 68 20.63 -2.41 8.63
CA PHE A 68 19.25 -1.94 8.77
C PHE A 68 19.13 -0.54 9.39
N ASN A 69 20.24 0.08 9.77
CA ASN A 69 20.24 1.45 10.34
C ASN A 69 20.46 2.53 9.28
N ASN A 70 20.85 2.14 8.07
CA ASN A 70 21.16 3.08 7.00
C ASN A 70 20.65 2.57 5.66
N PHE A 71 20.23 3.50 4.81
CA PHE A 71 19.98 3.24 3.41
C PHE A 71 20.22 4.50 2.57
N ASP A 72 20.42 4.32 1.29
CA ASP A 72 20.58 5.41 0.34
C ASP A 72 19.36 5.52 -0.57
N TYR A 73 19.04 6.75 -0.98
CA TYR A 73 18.03 6.98 -2.02
C TYR A 73 18.50 7.96 -3.08
N THR A 74 17.93 7.80 -4.26
CA THR A 74 18.09 8.71 -5.40
C THR A 74 16.75 8.94 -6.07
N SER A 75 16.58 10.08 -6.72
CA SER A 75 15.42 10.36 -7.55
C SER A 75 15.85 10.66 -8.98
N GLN A 76 14.97 10.41 -9.95
CA GLN A 76 15.17 10.71 -11.36
C GLN A 76 13.94 11.43 -11.90
N LEU A 77 14.17 12.49 -12.66
CA LEU A 77 13.15 13.26 -13.34
C LEU A 77 12.75 12.63 -14.68
N PRO A 78 11.56 12.91 -15.23
CA PRO A 78 11.18 12.52 -16.58
C PRO A 78 12.13 13.11 -17.63
N LYS A 79 12.46 12.34 -18.66
CA LYS A 79 13.31 12.80 -19.79
C LYS A 79 12.88 14.13 -20.39
N LYS A 80 11.58 14.37 -20.46
CA LYS A 80 11.03 15.61 -21.04
C LYS A 80 11.47 16.85 -20.26
N LEU A 81 11.58 16.76 -18.93
CA LEU A 81 12.06 17.85 -18.08
C LEU A 81 13.58 17.98 -18.09
N GLU A 82 14.31 16.86 -18.16
CA GLU A 82 15.78 16.89 -18.26
C GLU A 82 16.25 17.54 -19.55
N ASN A 83 15.50 17.38 -20.64
CA ASN A 83 15.91 17.84 -21.98
C ASN A 83 15.41 19.24 -22.39
N ASN A 84 14.35 19.76 -21.78
CA ASN A 84 13.63 20.94 -22.33
C ASN A 84 13.39 22.09 -21.35
N GLU A 85 13.62 21.92 -20.05
CA GLU A 85 13.36 22.97 -19.07
C GLU A 85 14.56 23.17 -18.15
N ILE A 86 14.96 24.43 -18.01
CA ILE A 86 15.97 24.82 -17.03
C ILE A 86 15.25 24.95 -15.68
N LEU A 87 15.25 23.88 -14.89
CA LEU A 87 14.80 23.93 -13.51
C LEU A 87 15.72 24.87 -12.72
N SER A 88 15.13 25.79 -11.99
CA SER A 88 15.86 26.65 -11.09
C SER A 88 16.47 25.85 -9.93
N LYS A 89 17.50 26.39 -9.27
CA LYS A 89 18.04 25.79 -8.03
C LYS A 89 16.97 25.66 -6.94
N LYS A 90 15.99 26.55 -6.92
CA LYS A 90 14.86 26.51 -6.00
C LYS A 90 13.95 25.32 -6.32
N ASP A 91 13.66 25.07 -7.59
CA ASP A 91 12.83 23.95 -8.03
C ASP A 91 13.47 22.61 -7.65
N LEU A 92 14.76 22.45 -7.95
CA LEU A 92 15.50 21.24 -7.57
C LEU A 92 15.45 21.00 -6.05
N LYS A 93 15.63 22.04 -5.23
CA LYS A 93 15.52 21.93 -3.78
C LYS A 93 14.11 21.55 -3.31
N ASN A 94 13.07 22.09 -3.95
CA ASN A 94 11.68 21.76 -3.65
C ASN A 94 11.37 20.31 -4.04
N ILE A 95 11.86 19.84 -5.20
CA ILE A 95 11.74 18.45 -5.63
C ILE A 95 12.43 17.52 -4.62
N ASP A 96 13.67 17.78 -4.25
CA ASP A 96 14.42 16.96 -3.28
C ASP A 96 13.69 16.85 -1.95
N ARG A 97 13.14 17.96 -1.46
CA ARG A 97 12.33 17.99 -0.23
C ARG A 97 11.07 17.13 -0.38
N ALA A 98 10.32 17.30 -1.46
CA ALA A 98 9.08 16.58 -1.71
C ALA A 98 9.33 15.07 -1.87
N VAL A 99 10.42 14.69 -2.55
CA VAL A 99 10.86 13.29 -2.67
C VAL A 99 11.18 12.70 -1.29
N TYR A 100 11.88 13.45 -0.43
CA TYR A 100 12.22 12.99 0.90
C TYR A 100 10.98 12.82 1.79
N GLU A 101 10.01 13.74 1.75
CA GLU A 101 8.74 13.60 2.49
C GLU A 101 7.94 12.38 2.00
N LYS A 102 7.87 12.15 0.68
CA LYS A 102 7.24 10.93 0.13
C LYS A 102 7.96 9.65 0.58
N LEU A 103 9.29 9.67 0.64
CA LEU A 103 10.08 8.54 1.15
C LEU A 103 9.76 8.28 2.62
N LYS A 104 9.74 9.32 3.45
CA LYS A 104 9.39 9.25 4.88
C LYS A 104 8.00 8.64 5.07
N TRP A 105 7.02 9.13 4.32
CA TRP A 105 5.68 8.57 4.33
C TRP A 105 5.69 7.09 3.95
N THR A 106 6.23 6.76 2.78
CA THR A 106 6.14 5.40 2.22
C THR A 106 6.67 4.33 3.17
N PHE A 107 7.73 4.63 3.92
CA PHE A 107 8.33 3.71 4.89
C PHE A 107 8.01 4.07 6.34
N ASP A 108 7.05 4.96 6.58
CA ASP A 108 6.63 5.44 7.91
C ASP A 108 7.84 5.77 8.80
N LEU A 109 8.80 6.55 8.26
CA LEU A 109 10.08 6.79 8.95
C LEU A 109 9.97 7.68 10.17
N ASP A 110 8.89 8.45 10.31
CA ASP A 110 8.63 9.29 11.48
C ASP A 110 8.07 8.49 12.67
N PHE A 111 7.68 7.24 12.46
CA PHE A 111 7.23 6.37 13.54
C PHE A 111 8.40 5.96 14.44
N ASP A 112 8.22 6.09 15.76
CA ASP A 112 9.20 5.68 16.76
C ASP A 112 9.19 4.15 16.95
N LEU A 113 9.99 3.48 16.13
CA LEU A 113 10.09 2.01 16.18
C LEU A 113 10.77 1.51 17.47
N ASN A 114 11.61 2.32 18.11
CA ASN A 114 12.22 1.94 19.40
C ASN A 114 11.19 2.03 20.53
N GLY A 115 10.39 3.10 20.57
CA GLY A 115 9.28 3.21 21.53
C GLY A 115 8.26 2.08 21.37
N PHE A 116 8.00 1.64 20.13
CA PHE A 116 7.18 0.45 19.88
C PHE A 116 7.80 -0.83 20.47
N TYR A 117 9.11 -1.05 20.30
CA TYR A 117 9.78 -2.22 20.86
C TYR A 117 9.82 -2.15 22.41
N ASP A 118 10.04 -0.98 22.98
CA ASP A 118 10.00 -0.79 24.42
C ASP A 118 8.60 -1.09 24.99
N PHE A 119 7.54 -0.62 24.32
CA PHE A 119 6.15 -0.95 24.68
C PHE A 119 5.90 -2.47 24.66
N LEU A 120 6.28 -3.15 23.59
CA LEU A 120 6.05 -4.59 23.43
C LEU A 120 7.01 -5.44 24.28
N SER A 121 8.09 -4.89 24.82
CA SER A 121 9.03 -5.63 25.68
C SER A 121 8.36 -6.14 26.96
N GLY A 122 7.25 -5.52 27.38
CA GLY A 122 6.39 -5.97 28.49
C GLY A 122 5.45 -7.13 28.15
N ASP A 123 5.34 -7.50 26.87
CA ASP A 123 4.49 -8.60 26.42
C ASP A 123 5.35 -9.77 25.93
N GLU A 124 5.55 -10.78 26.80
CA GLU A 124 6.38 -11.96 26.49
C GLU A 124 5.90 -12.70 25.24
N LYS A 125 4.62 -12.59 24.86
CA LYS A 125 4.03 -13.24 23.68
C LYS A 125 4.45 -12.58 22.36
N MET A 126 4.94 -11.34 22.43
CA MET A 126 5.40 -10.58 21.26
C MET A 126 6.90 -10.70 20.98
N VAL A 127 7.70 -11.16 21.94
CA VAL A 127 9.18 -11.17 21.85
C VAL A 127 9.68 -11.83 20.56
N ASP A 128 9.22 -13.05 20.27
CA ASP A 128 9.64 -13.79 19.08
C ASP A 128 9.29 -13.04 17.77
N SER A 129 8.12 -12.40 17.73
CA SER A 129 7.67 -11.64 16.56
C SER A 129 8.50 -10.38 16.35
N ILE A 130 8.91 -9.70 17.43
CA ILE A 130 9.78 -8.53 17.39
C ILE A 130 11.16 -8.91 16.84
N GLU A 131 11.75 -9.98 17.37
CA GLU A 131 13.07 -10.45 16.93
C GLU A 131 13.07 -10.85 15.46
N PHE A 132 12.05 -11.62 15.05
CA PHE A 132 11.86 -12.09 13.67
C PHE A 132 11.63 -10.95 12.67
N CYS A 133 10.91 -9.90 13.07
CA CYS A 133 10.49 -8.80 12.21
C CYS A 133 11.31 -7.52 12.41
N ARG A 134 12.50 -7.60 13.03
CA ARG A 134 13.27 -6.40 13.38
C ARG A 134 13.48 -5.47 12.19
N GLY A 135 13.10 -4.21 12.36
CA GLY A 135 13.18 -3.18 11.33
C GLY A 135 12.03 -3.19 10.31
N LEU A 136 11.05 -4.09 10.45
CA LEU A 136 9.84 -4.06 9.62
C LEU A 136 9.04 -2.80 9.92
N ARG A 137 8.65 -2.08 8.86
CA ARG A 137 7.82 -0.88 8.96
C ARG A 137 6.54 -1.01 8.14
N LEU A 138 5.57 -0.15 8.42
CA LEU A 138 4.44 0.02 7.52
C LEU A 138 4.96 0.48 6.16
N PHE A 139 4.41 -0.11 5.11
CA PHE A 139 4.64 0.26 3.72
C PHE A 139 3.41 1.00 3.22
N LEU A 140 3.42 2.32 3.41
CA LEU A 140 2.26 3.16 3.14
C LEU A 140 2.12 3.48 1.65
N ALA A 141 0.89 3.54 1.19
CA ALA A 141 0.59 3.81 -0.21
C ALA A 141 1.03 5.22 -0.62
N SER A 142 1.62 5.31 -1.79
CA SER A 142 1.90 6.61 -2.42
C SER A 142 0.64 7.26 -3.00
N ASP A 143 -0.38 6.45 -3.28
CA ASP A 143 -1.70 6.86 -3.75
C ASP A 143 -2.78 6.07 -2.99
N PRO A 144 -3.64 6.72 -2.19
CA PRO A 144 -4.72 6.06 -1.45
C PRO A 144 -5.69 5.28 -2.35
N PHE A 145 -5.91 5.72 -3.58
CA PHE A 145 -6.77 5.00 -4.52
C PHE A 145 -6.14 3.67 -4.97
N GLU A 146 -4.83 3.63 -5.22
CA GLU A 146 -4.12 2.37 -5.47
C GLU A 146 -4.27 1.41 -4.28
N CYS A 147 -4.18 1.92 -3.04
CA CYS A 147 -4.38 1.12 -1.84
C CYS A 147 -5.80 0.56 -1.73
N LEU A 148 -6.82 1.37 -1.99
CA LEU A 148 -8.22 0.95 -2.01
C LEU A 148 -8.43 -0.22 -2.97
N ILE A 149 -8.00 -0.08 -4.21
CA ILE A 149 -8.15 -1.12 -5.25
C ILE A 149 -7.31 -2.35 -4.93
N SER A 150 -6.07 -2.19 -4.46
CA SER A 150 -5.19 -3.29 -4.05
C SER A 150 -5.78 -4.08 -2.88
N SER A 151 -6.36 -3.40 -1.89
CA SER A 151 -7.00 -4.03 -0.74
C SER A 151 -8.27 -4.80 -1.13
N ILE A 152 -9.11 -4.26 -2.02
CA ILE A 152 -10.25 -4.98 -2.61
C ILE A 152 -9.75 -6.20 -3.40
N CYS A 153 -8.68 -6.05 -4.19
CA CYS A 153 -8.08 -7.12 -4.97
C CYS A 153 -7.52 -8.25 -4.09
N SER A 154 -7.03 -7.92 -2.91
CA SER A 154 -6.44 -8.86 -1.96
C SER A 154 -7.47 -9.74 -1.23
N ALA A 155 -8.73 -9.33 -1.17
CA ALA A 155 -9.79 -10.07 -0.47
C ALA A 155 -9.94 -11.51 -0.99
N ASN A 156 -9.80 -12.52 -0.12
CA ASN A 156 -9.79 -13.94 -0.49
C ASN A 156 -8.83 -14.26 -1.65
N ASN A 157 -7.64 -13.67 -1.64
CA ASN A 157 -6.66 -13.83 -2.72
C ASN A 157 -5.25 -14.05 -2.14
N SER A 158 -4.36 -14.67 -2.92
CA SER A 158 -2.95 -14.76 -2.53
C SER A 158 -2.20 -13.46 -2.88
N ILE A 159 -1.13 -13.17 -2.13
CA ILE A 159 -0.29 -12.00 -2.38
C ILE A 159 0.21 -12.00 -3.82
N ALA A 160 0.77 -13.11 -4.31
CA ALA A 160 1.27 -13.20 -5.68
C ALA A 160 0.21 -12.96 -6.76
N ARG A 161 -1.07 -13.30 -6.50
CA ARG A 161 -2.15 -13.10 -7.47
C ARG A 161 -2.64 -11.67 -7.49
N TRP A 162 -2.86 -11.06 -6.32
CA TRP A 162 -3.35 -9.68 -6.30
C TRP A 162 -2.29 -8.69 -6.79
N THR A 163 -1.00 -8.88 -6.43
CA THR A 163 0.10 -8.04 -6.96
C THR A 163 0.18 -8.12 -8.46
N LYS A 164 0.13 -9.34 -9.04
CA LYS A 164 0.09 -9.52 -10.49
C LYS A 164 -1.11 -8.82 -11.14
N SER A 165 -2.29 -8.88 -10.51
CA SER A 165 -3.49 -8.20 -11.03
C SER A 165 -3.33 -6.68 -11.06
N VAL A 166 -2.76 -6.10 -10.01
CA VAL A 166 -2.51 -4.65 -9.92
C VAL A 166 -1.44 -4.22 -10.95
N ASP A 167 -0.38 -5.01 -11.12
CA ASP A 167 0.64 -4.74 -12.14
C ASP A 167 0.05 -4.80 -13.55
N LEU A 168 -0.85 -5.76 -13.84
CA LEU A 168 -1.55 -5.82 -15.12
C LEU A 168 -2.45 -4.59 -15.36
N MET A 169 -3.12 -4.07 -14.32
CA MET A 169 -3.88 -2.82 -14.45
C MET A 169 -2.98 -1.64 -14.82
N LYS A 170 -1.81 -1.52 -14.18
CA LYS A 170 -0.79 -0.52 -14.57
C LYS A 170 -0.33 -0.71 -16.01
N ASP A 171 -0.10 -1.95 -16.42
CA ASP A 171 0.39 -2.27 -17.75
C ASP A 171 -0.59 -1.95 -18.86
N ILE A 172 -1.88 -2.13 -18.63
CA ILE A 172 -2.92 -1.93 -19.64
C ILE A 172 -3.37 -0.47 -19.69
N TRP A 173 -3.64 0.15 -18.54
CA TRP A 173 -4.29 1.48 -18.46
C TRP A 173 -3.44 2.57 -17.83
N GLY A 174 -2.25 2.24 -17.28
CA GLY A 174 -1.40 3.24 -16.64
C GLY A 174 -0.82 4.25 -17.63
N GLU A 175 -0.73 5.50 -17.19
CA GLU A 175 -0.03 6.56 -17.93
C GLU A 175 1.47 6.20 -18.04
N LYS A 176 2.02 6.26 -19.26
CA LYS A 176 3.42 5.96 -19.52
C LYS A 176 4.27 7.21 -19.36
N VAL A 177 5.29 7.11 -18.53
CA VAL A 177 6.28 8.18 -18.34
C VAL A 177 7.68 7.65 -18.67
N GLU A 178 8.40 8.40 -19.48
CA GLU A 178 9.76 8.07 -19.92
C GLU A 178 10.80 8.69 -19.00
N PHE A 179 11.75 7.86 -18.53
CA PHE A 179 12.92 8.24 -17.74
C PHE A 179 14.18 7.70 -18.39
N GLU A 180 15.37 8.17 -17.99
CA GLU A 180 16.64 7.56 -18.48
C GLU A 180 16.72 6.07 -18.15
N SER A 181 16.25 5.68 -16.97
CA SER A 181 16.22 4.28 -16.51
C SER A 181 15.20 3.39 -17.22
N GLY A 182 14.33 3.95 -18.06
CA GLY A 182 13.30 3.22 -18.81
C GLY A 182 11.91 3.87 -18.72
N THR A 183 10.90 3.13 -19.20
CA THR A 183 9.50 3.55 -19.16
C THR A 183 8.82 2.98 -17.92
N PHE A 184 8.14 3.82 -17.16
CA PHE A 184 7.33 3.45 -16.02
C PHE A 184 5.86 3.77 -16.27
N LYS A 185 4.97 3.06 -15.60
CA LYS A 185 3.52 3.24 -15.73
C LYS A 185 2.91 3.55 -14.36
N SER A 186 2.02 4.53 -14.34
CA SER A 186 1.25 4.84 -13.12
C SER A 186 0.17 3.79 -12.86
N PHE A 187 -0.40 3.82 -11.65
CA PHE A 187 -1.70 3.20 -11.42
C PHE A 187 -2.80 4.06 -12.10
N PRO A 188 -3.85 3.45 -12.71
CA PRO A 188 -4.95 4.21 -13.31
C PRO A 188 -5.70 5.03 -12.25
N LYS A 189 -6.21 6.20 -12.63
CA LYS A 189 -6.97 7.09 -11.74
C LYS A 189 -8.38 6.55 -11.48
N ALA A 190 -9.02 6.99 -10.41
CA ALA A 190 -10.40 6.62 -10.10
C ALA A 190 -11.38 6.93 -11.27
N SER A 191 -11.16 8.06 -11.96
CA SER A 191 -11.93 8.43 -13.14
C SER A 191 -11.83 7.43 -14.28
N ASP A 192 -10.69 6.78 -14.46
CA ASP A 192 -10.46 5.83 -15.55
C ASP A 192 -11.25 4.53 -15.31
N PHE A 193 -11.32 4.08 -14.05
CA PHE A 193 -12.08 2.87 -13.68
C PHE A 193 -13.57 2.95 -13.99
N LYS A 194 -14.15 4.14 -14.07
CA LYS A 194 -15.57 4.31 -14.46
C LYS A 194 -15.84 3.87 -15.90
N GLY A 195 -14.83 3.99 -16.76
CA GLY A 195 -14.90 3.56 -18.16
C GLY A 195 -14.50 2.12 -18.41
N PHE A 196 -14.05 1.38 -17.37
CA PHE A 196 -13.59 0.01 -17.56
C PHE A 196 -14.76 -0.96 -17.66
N TYR A 197 -14.63 -1.92 -18.57
CA TYR A 197 -15.54 -3.05 -18.65
C TYR A 197 -15.18 -4.08 -17.58
N LYS A 198 -16.21 -4.76 -17.07
CA LYS A 198 -16.00 -5.84 -16.10
C LYS A 198 -15.58 -7.13 -16.78
N THR A 199 -16.19 -7.41 -17.95
CA THR A 199 -16.10 -8.69 -18.64
C THR A 199 -15.80 -8.52 -20.12
N PRO A 200 -15.26 -9.56 -20.78
CA PRO A 200 -15.12 -9.56 -22.25
C PRO A 200 -16.44 -9.37 -23.00
N ILE A 201 -17.55 -9.85 -22.44
CA ILE A 201 -18.88 -9.69 -23.06
C ILE A 201 -19.28 -8.22 -23.10
N GLU A 202 -19.17 -7.49 -21.98
CA GLU A 202 -19.49 -6.06 -21.92
C GLU A 202 -18.59 -5.24 -22.88
N GLU A 203 -17.31 -5.62 -23.00
CA GLU A 203 -16.37 -4.99 -23.94
C GLU A 203 -16.79 -5.25 -25.39
N ALA A 204 -17.13 -6.49 -25.73
CA ALA A 204 -17.59 -6.87 -27.07
C ALA A 204 -18.91 -6.20 -27.47
N GLU A 205 -19.86 -6.09 -26.53
CA GLU A 205 -21.14 -5.40 -26.76
C GLU A 205 -20.94 -3.91 -27.02
N ALA A 206 -20.02 -3.26 -26.31
CA ALA A 206 -19.70 -1.85 -26.50
C ALA A 206 -19.05 -1.58 -27.87
N ASP A 207 -18.22 -2.50 -28.35
CA ASP A 207 -17.60 -2.41 -29.67
C ASP A 207 -18.55 -2.78 -30.82
N GLY A 208 -19.78 -3.22 -30.52
CA GLY A 208 -20.77 -3.65 -31.52
C GLY A 208 -20.45 -4.98 -32.20
N HIS A 209 -19.55 -5.76 -31.63
CA HIS A 209 -19.13 -7.06 -32.14
C HIS A 209 -19.39 -8.16 -31.10
N ALA A 210 -20.32 -9.06 -31.36
CA ALA A 210 -20.66 -10.18 -30.47
C ALA A 210 -19.79 -11.44 -30.69
N MET A 211 -18.69 -11.35 -31.42
CA MET A 211 -17.92 -12.49 -31.90
C MET A 211 -16.53 -12.58 -31.27
N GLU A 212 -16.09 -13.80 -30.96
CA GLU A 212 -14.73 -14.12 -30.47
C GLU A 212 -14.30 -13.37 -29.18
N LEU A 213 -14.95 -13.68 -28.06
CA LEU A 213 -14.65 -13.08 -26.74
C LEU A 213 -13.17 -13.22 -26.30
N GLU A 214 -12.42 -14.14 -26.89
CA GLU A 214 -11.00 -14.36 -26.57
C GLU A 214 -10.10 -13.20 -27.01
N CYS A 215 -10.51 -12.37 -27.96
CA CYS A 215 -9.75 -11.20 -28.39
C CYS A 215 -9.96 -9.97 -27.49
N TYR A 216 -10.97 -9.99 -26.63
CA TYR A 216 -11.25 -8.88 -25.70
C TYR A 216 -10.48 -9.03 -24.39
N THR A 217 -9.43 -8.26 -24.24
CA THR A 217 -8.50 -8.32 -23.09
C THR A 217 -8.47 -7.06 -22.23
N HIS A 218 -9.12 -5.96 -22.68
CA HIS A 218 -9.12 -4.66 -22.00
C HIS A 218 -10.33 -4.50 -21.07
N ASN A 219 -10.62 -5.53 -20.30
CA ASN A 219 -11.60 -5.52 -19.24
C ASN A 219 -10.97 -5.93 -17.91
N LEU A 220 -11.56 -5.56 -16.76
CA LEU A 220 -10.96 -5.86 -15.46
C LEU A 220 -10.77 -7.36 -15.20
N LYS A 221 -11.62 -8.24 -15.73
CA LYS A 221 -11.40 -9.69 -15.59
C LYS A 221 -10.15 -10.18 -16.30
N SER A 222 -9.66 -9.50 -17.34
CA SER A 222 -8.39 -9.83 -17.99
C SER A 222 -7.19 -9.71 -17.04
N CYS A 223 -7.30 -8.85 -16.02
CA CYS A 223 -6.31 -8.72 -14.95
C CYS A 223 -6.39 -9.81 -13.87
N GLY A 224 -7.29 -10.78 -14.01
CA GLY A 224 -7.43 -11.90 -13.06
C GLY A 224 -8.16 -11.55 -11.76
N VAL A 225 -8.89 -10.44 -11.69
CA VAL A 225 -9.59 -9.96 -10.48
C VAL A 225 -10.89 -10.72 -10.19
N GLY A 226 -11.43 -11.43 -11.18
CA GLY A 226 -12.65 -12.23 -11.05
C GLY A 226 -13.88 -11.39 -10.65
N TYR A 227 -14.64 -11.84 -9.66
CA TYR A 227 -15.85 -11.16 -9.16
C TYR A 227 -15.59 -9.77 -8.56
N ARG A 228 -14.35 -9.44 -8.22
CA ARG A 228 -13.96 -8.15 -7.63
C ARG A 228 -14.03 -6.99 -8.63
N ALA A 229 -14.11 -7.29 -9.93
CA ALA A 229 -14.25 -6.27 -10.98
C ALA A 229 -15.41 -5.31 -10.72
N ASP A 230 -16.59 -5.84 -10.33
CA ASP A 230 -17.77 -5.04 -10.01
C ASP A 230 -17.54 -4.14 -8.78
N TYR A 231 -16.88 -4.66 -7.75
CA TYR A 231 -16.57 -3.90 -6.53
C TYR A 231 -15.58 -2.75 -6.81
N MET A 232 -14.55 -2.99 -7.61
CA MET A 232 -13.58 -1.97 -7.99
C MET A 232 -14.22 -0.82 -8.76
N ILE A 233 -15.08 -1.12 -9.73
CA ILE A 233 -15.80 -0.09 -10.49
C ILE A 233 -16.75 0.70 -9.60
N LYS A 234 -17.46 0.03 -8.69
CA LYS A 234 -18.36 0.73 -7.74
C LYS A 234 -17.58 1.59 -6.76
N ALA A 235 -16.47 1.08 -6.21
CA ALA A 235 -15.59 1.84 -5.33
C ALA A 235 -15.04 3.09 -6.04
N SER A 236 -14.59 2.95 -7.30
CA SER A 236 -14.10 4.10 -8.06
C SER A 236 -15.15 5.17 -8.30
N LYS A 237 -16.42 4.79 -8.51
CA LYS A 237 -17.52 5.74 -8.65
C LYS A 237 -17.77 6.53 -7.36
N ILE A 238 -17.77 5.84 -6.21
CA ILE A 238 -17.95 6.50 -4.91
C ILE A 238 -16.86 7.55 -4.69
N PHE A 239 -15.59 7.17 -4.89
CA PHE A 239 -14.46 8.06 -4.61
C PHE A 239 -14.02 8.98 -5.76
N SER A 240 -14.76 9.01 -6.85
CA SER A 240 -14.59 10.02 -7.90
C SER A 240 -15.75 10.99 -8.00
N ASP A 241 -16.96 10.56 -7.55
CA ASP A 241 -18.20 11.33 -7.76
C ASP A 241 -18.82 11.84 -6.47
N GLU A 242 -18.69 11.10 -5.36
CA GLU A 242 -19.41 11.37 -4.11
C GLU A 242 -18.48 11.84 -2.98
N HIS A 243 -17.26 11.31 -2.92
CA HIS A 243 -16.29 11.58 -1.86
C HIS A 243 -14.88 11.78 -2.42
N ASP A 244 -14.13 12.70 -1.83
CA ASP A 244 -12.70 12.79 -2.06
C ASP A 244 -11.96 11.90 -1.04
N LEU A 245 -11.15 10.96 -1.51
CA LEU A 245 -10.31 10.13 -0.64
C LEU A 245 -9.41 10.95 0.28
N SER A 246 -9.01 12.15 -0.14
CA SER A 246 -8.17 13.03 0.68
C SER A 246 -8.88 13.53 1.94
N ASP A 247 -10.20 13.53 1.99
CA ASP A 247 -10.95 13.96 3.18
C ASP A 247 -10.81 12.94 4.32
N ILE A 248 -10.53 11.67 4.03
CA ILE A 248 -10.29 10.63 5.06
C ILE A 248 -9.12 11.00 5.99
N PHE A 249 -8.12 11.70 5.49
CA PHE A 249 -7.00 12.18 6.34
C PHE A 249 -7.39 13.20 7.41
N LYS A 250 -8.60 13.75 7.34
CA LYS A 250 -9.16 14.75 8.28
C LYS A 250 -10.14 14.14 9.28
N MET A 251 -10.49 12.86 9.08
CA MET A 251 -11.44 12.11 9.90
C MET A 251 -10.71 11.45 11.07
N ASP A 252 -11.45 11.13 12.12
CA ASP A 252 -11.01 10.14 13.08
C ASP A 252 -11.18 8.71 12.53
N TYR A 253 -10.63 7.73 13.25
CA TYR A 253 -10.64 6.36 12.78
C TYR A 253 -12.07 5.81 12.61
N ASP A 254 -12.98 6.10 13.54
CA ASP A 254 -14.34 5.56 13.51
C ASP A 254 -15.15 6.14 12.36
N GLU A 255 -15.05 7.44 12.13
CA GLU A 255 -15.67 8.11 10.99
C GLU A 255 -15.15 7.57 9.65
N ALA A 256 -13.83 7.42 9.53
CA ALA A 256 -13.18 6.88 8.35
C ALA A 256 -13.56 5.40 8.12
N PHE A 257 -13.63 4.60 9.17
CA PHE A 257 -14.00 3.18 9.11
C PHE A 257 -15.44 3.02 8.62
N GLU A 258 -16.40 3.77 9.17
CA GLU A 258 -17.79 3.74 8.74
C GLU A 258 -17.97 4.18 7.28
N LEU A 259 -17.19 5.17 6.82
CA LEU A 259 -17.22 5.59 5.41
C LEU A 259 -16.70 4.48 4.49
N ILE A 260 -15.55 3.91 4.81
CA ILE A 260 -14.91 2.86 3.98
C ILE A 260 -15.74 1.57 3.97
N LEU A 261 -16.42 1.21 5.06
CA LEU A 261 -17.32 0.05 5.10
C LEU A 261 -18.51 0.13 4.15
N LYS A 262 -18.95 1.34 3.78
CA LYS A 262 -20.04 1.53 2.79
C LYS A 262 -19.60 1.15 1.37
N THR A 263 -18.30 0.97 1.15
CA THR A 263 -17.78 0.60 -0.17
C THR A 263 -18.10 -0.85 -0.51
N PRO A 264 -18.73 -1.15 -1.65
CA PRO A 264 -19.03 -2.50 -2.05
C PRO A 264 -17.79 -3.41 -2.07
N GLY A 265 -17.89 -4.58 -1.47
CA GLY A 265 -16.80 -5.55 -1.40
C GLY A 265 -15.79 -5.30 -0.27
N VAL A 266 -16.01 -4.28 0.55
CA VAL A 266 -15.19 -3.96 1.71
C VAL A 266 -15.90 -4.44 2.98
N GLY A 267 -15.29 -5.41 3.66
CA GLY A 267 -15.65 -5.82 5.03
C GLY A 267 -14.66 -5.26 6.05
N PRO A 268 -14.87 -5.50 7.35
CA PRO A 268 -14.04 -4.92 8.43
C PRO A 268 -12.53 -5.10 8.22
N LYS A 269 -12.08 -6.30 7.87
CA LYS A 269 -10.65 -6.57 7.60
C LYS A 269 -10.09 -5.73 6.45
N VAL A 270 -10.86 -5.57 5.37
CA VAL A 270 -10.42 -4.81 4.20
C VAL A 270 -10.43 -3.32 4.49
N ALA A 271 -11.43 -2.84 5.26
CA ALA A 271 -11.49 -1.47 5.74
C ALA A 271 -10.26 -1.11 6.58
N ASP A 272 -9.91 -1.95 7.56
CA ASP A 272 -8.70 -1.77 8.36
C ASP A 272 -7.42 -1.76 7.51
N CYS A 273 -7.31 -2.62 6.49
CA CYS A 273 -6.16 -2.59 5.58
C CYS A 273 -6.07 -1.27 4.81
N ILE A 274 -7.20 -0.77 4.30
CA ILE A 274 -7.26 0.50 3.57
C ILE A 274 -6.84 1.65 4.50
N LEU A 275 -7.39 1.70 5.69
CA LEU A 275 -7.11 2.76 6.67
C LEU A 275 -5.67 2.71 7.16
N LEU A 276 -5.16 1.53 7.51
CA LEU A 276 -3.78 1.36 7.98
C LEU A 276 -2.77 1.72 6.90
N TYR A 277 -2.90 1.14 5.71
CA TYR A 277 -1.87 1.24 4.67
C TYR A 277 -2.07 2.41 3.71
N GLY A 278 -3.29 2.91 3.56
CA GLY A 278 -3.61 4.04 2.71
C GLY A 278 -3.58 5.39 3.43
N PHE A 279 -3.91 5.38 4.72
CA PHE A 279 -4.14 6.61 5.49
C PHE A 279 -3.37 6.68 6.83
N ASN A 280 -2.60 5.62 7.15
CA ASN A 280 -1.76 5.56 8.35
C ASN A 280 -2.52 5.60 9.69
N PHE A 281 -3.76 5.06 9.73
CA PHE A 281 -4.49 4.87 10.98
C PHE A 281 -3.91 3.68 11.75
N LYS A 282 -3.01 3.95 12.69
CA LYS A 282 -2.24 2.94 13.42
C LYS A 282 -3.05 2.17 14.45
N GLU A 283 -4.23 2.65 14.79
CA GLU A 283 -5.24 1.96 15.63
C GLU A 283 -5.88 0.77 14.90
N ALA A 284 -5.87 0.74 13.58
CA ALA A 284 -6.45 -0.33 12.78
C ALA A 284 -5.76 -1.68 13.04
N PHE A 285 -6.58 -2.74 13.21
CA PHE A 285 -6.08 -4.10 13.43
C PHE A 285 -6.71 -5.09 12.43
N PRO A 286 -6.24 -5.12 11.16
CA PRO A 286 -6.79 -6.00 10.13
C PRO A 286 -6.72 -7.47 10.52
N SER A 287 -7.86 -8.08 10.84
CA SER A 287 -7.93 -9.46 11.34
C SER A 287 -8.31 -10.44 10.24
N ASP A 288 -7.29 -11.03 9.60
CA ASP A 288 -7.44 -12.13 8.65
C ASP A 288 -7.33 -13.51 9.34
N VAL A 289 -7.34 -14.57 8.54
CA VAL A 289 -7.23 -15.96 9.04
C VAL A 289 -5.91 -16.19 9.81
N TRP A 290 -4.81 -15.57 9.39
CA TRP A 290 -3.51 -15.73 10.05
C TRP A 290 -3.49 -15.00 11.38
N ILE A 291 -3.97 -13.77 11.41
CA ILE A 291 -4.10 -12.97 12.64
C ILE A 291 -5.06 -13.64 13.61
N LYS A 292 -6.22 -14.10 13.14
CA LYS A 292 -7.15 -14.83 13.98
C LYS A 292 -6.47 -16.02 14.66
N ARG A 293 -5.74 -16.85 13.91
CA ARG A 293 -5.08 -18.05 14.44
C ARG A 293 -3.97 -17.72 15.43
N ILE A 294 -3.08 -16.79 15.09
CA ILE A 294 -1.94 -16.47 15.96
C ILE A 294 -2.40 -15.78 17.25
N VAL A 295 -3.33 -14.86 17.18
CA VAL A 295 -3.90 -14.18 18.37
C VAL A 295 -4.66 -15.16 19.25
N SER A 296 -5.50 -16.03 18.65
CA SER A 296 -6.16 -17.11 19.40
C SER A 296 -5.16 -17.99 20.14
N HIS A 297 -4.07 -18.38 19.49
CA HIS A 297 -3.04 -19.20 20.10
C HIS A 297 -2.29 -18.47 21.23
N LEU A 298 -1.87 -17.23 21.00
CA LEU A 298 -1.04 -16.49 21.95
C LEU A 298 -1.84 -15.94 23.14
N TYR A 299 -3.07 -15.49 22.94
CA TYR A 299 -3.83 -14.71 23.92
C TYR A 299 -5.12 -15.38 24.43
N PHE A 300 -5.57 -16.45 23.76
CA PHE A 300 -6.84 -17.11 24.09
C PHE A 300 -6.69 -18.65 24.20
N ASP A 301 -5.52 -19.13 24.61
CA ASP A 301 -5.22 -20.55 24.85
C ASP A 301 -5.62 -21.48 23.69
N GLY A 302 -5.64 -20.95 22.45
CA GLY A 302 -6.02 -21.68 21.24
C GLY A 302 -7.53 -21.76 20.99
N GLU A 303 -8.37 -21.07 21.78
CA GLU A 303 -9.81 -21.02 21.52
C GLU A 303 -10.14 -20.42 20.16
N ASP A 304 -11.15 -20.96 19.48
CA ASP A 304 -11.63 -20.42 18.20
C ASP A 304 -12.57 -19.23 18.43
N ILE A 305 -11.99 -18.03 18.45
CA ILE A 305 -12.72 -16.77 18.59
C ILE A 305 -12.99 -16.11 17.24
N SER A 306 -14.02 -15.25 17.16
CA SER A 306 -14.37 -14.56 15.92
C SER A 306 -13.29 -13.55 15.50
N ALA A 307 -13.17 -13.28 14.19
CA ALA A 307 -12.25 -12.26 13.68
C ALA A 307 -12.54 -10.85 14.24
N ASN A 308 -13.82 -10.52 14.48
CA ASN A 308 -14.20 -9.24 15.10
C ASN A 308 -13.69 -9.16 16.55
N LYS A 309 -13.84 -10.24 17.34
CA LYS A 309 -13.31 -10.26 18.71
C LYS A 309 -11.78 -10.15 18.74
N VAL A 310 -11.09 -10.77 17.78
CA VAL A 310 -9.64 -10.62 17.62
C VAL A 310 -9.27 -9.18 17.27
N ARG A 311 -10.03 -8.55 16.37
CA ARG A 311 -9.85 -7.15 16.00
C ARG A 311 -10.00 -6.22 17.19
N GLU A 312 -11.12 -6.31 17.92
CA GLU A 312 -11.40 -5.53 19.14
C GLU A 312 -10.28 -5.73 20.17
N PHE A 313 -9.92 -6.99 20.45
CA PHE A 313 -8.81 -7.29 21.34
C PHE A 313 -7.51 -6.63 20.90
N GLY A 314 -7.15 -6.71 19.62
CA GLY A 314 -5.90 -6.14 19.12
C GLY A 314 -5.87 -4.61 19.22
N MET A 315 -6.99 -3.95 18.93
CA MET A 315 -7.12 -2.50 19.08
C MET A 315 -7.01 -2.07 20.55
N ASP A 316 -7.71 -2.76 21.46
CA ASP A 316 -7.72 -2.44 22.89
C ASP A 316 -6.37 -2.75 23.56
N HIS A 317 -5.75 -3.90 23.21
CA HIS A 317 -4.54 -4.39 23.86
C HIS A 317 -3.29 -3.61 23.42
N PHE A 318 -3.18 -3.24 22.13
CA PHE A 318 -2.01 -2.58 21.58
C PHE A 318 -2.21 -1.07 21.39
N GLY A 319 -3.43 -0.56 21.43
CA GLY A 319 -3.73 0.89 21.32
C GLY A 319 -3.12 1.52 20.09
N ASP A 320 -2.37 2.61 20.26
CA ASP A 320 -1.71 3.35 19.19
C ASP A 320 -0.68 2.52 18.39
N TYR A 321 -0.32 1.35 18.87
CA TYR A 321 0.60 0.42 18.23
C TYR A 321 -0.10 -0.76 17.53
N ALA A 322 -1.44 -0.80 17.51
CA ALA A 322 -2.22 -1.93 17.05
C ALA A 322 -1.86 -2.36 15.61
N GLY A 323 -1.75 -1.42 14.68
CA GLY A 323 -1.39 -1.70 13.28
C GLY A 323 0.00 -2.27 13.11
N TYR A 324 0.97 -1.80 13.91
CA TYR A 324 2.33 -2.36 13.93
C TYR A 324 2.37 -3.75 14.58
N ALA A 325 1.72 -3.93 15.72
CA ALA A 325 1.63 -5.24 16.37
C ALA A 325 0.97 -6.28 15.43
N GLN A 326 -0.10 -5.88 14.75
CA GLN A 326 -0.75 -6.69 13.73
C GLN A 326 0.19 -7.08 12.59
N LEU A 327 0.96 -6.13 12.05
CA LEU A 327 1.91 -6.37 10.96
C LEU A 327 3.00 -7.37 11.38
N TYR A 328 3.53 -7.23 12.59
CA TYR A 328 4.54 -8.14 13.14
C TYR A 328 3.98 -9.54 13.35
N LEU A 329 2.82 -9.67 13.97
CA LEU A 329 2.12 -10.95 14.15
C LEU A 329 1.78 -11.60 12.81
N PHE A 330 1.30 -10.83 11.84
CA PHE A 330 0.96 -11.33 10.51
C PHE A 330 2.18 -11.90 9.77
N HIS A 331 3.30 -11.16 9.76
CA HIS A 331 4.51 -11.61 9.10
C HIS A 331 5.10 -12.83 9.81
N TYR A 332 5.17 -12.80 11.14
CA TYR A 332 5.64 -13.90 11.98
C TYR A 332 4.80 -15.16 11.78
N ALA A 333 3.47 -15.07 11.86
CA ALA A 333 2.56 -16.20 11.65
C ALA A 333 2.80 -16.91 10.31
N ARG A 334 3.05 -16.14 9.25
CA ARG A 334 3.20 -16.68 7.90
C ARG A 334 4.57 -17.23 7.58
N LYS A 335 5.63 -16.72 8.19
CA LYS A 335 7.02 -16.95 7.74
C LYS A 335 7.91 -17.67 8.75
N SER A 336 7.55 -17.69 10.04
CA SER A 336 8.35 -18.36 11.09
C SER A 336 8.22 -19.88 11.10
N GLY A 337 7.21 -20.44 10.43
CA GLY A 337 6.85 -21.86 10.53
C GLY A 337 6.10 -22.23 11.83
N LEU A 338 5.73 -21.25 12.67
CA LEU A 338 4.96 -21.48 13.88
C LEU A 338 3.61 -22.16 13.57
N MET A 339 2.90 -21.62 12.58
CA MET A 339 1.57 -22.13 12.22
C MET A 339 1.59 -23.56 11.66
N ASP A 340 2.68 -23.97 11.03
CA ASP A 340 2.86 -25.35 10.56
C ASP A 340 3.05 -26.34 11.73
N LYS A 341 3.64 -25.86 12.83
CA LYS A 341 3.79 -26.64 14.08
C LYS A 341 2.48 -26.76 14.84
N LEU A 342 1.61 -25.73 14.79
CA LEU A 342 0.32 -25.71 15.47
C LEU A 342 -0.75 -26.52 14.74
N ASN A 343 -0.59 -26.85 13.48
CA ASN A 343 -1.50 -27.68 12.69
C ASN A 343 -1.19 -29.19 12.77
N LYS A 344 -0.17 -29.58 13.53
CA LYS A 344 0.20 -30.96 13.81
C LYS A 344 -0.31 -31.42 15.18
#